data_c8d5057326636c11dcc9f348285467d7
#
_entry.id   c8d5057326636c11dcc9f348285467d7
#
_cell.length_a   1.000
_cell.length_b   1.000
_cell.length_c   1.000
_cell.angle_alpha   90.00
_cell.angle_beta   90.00
_cell.angle_gamma   90.00
#
_symmetry.space_group_name_H-M   'P 1'
#
loop_
_entity.id
_entity.type
_entity.pdbx_description
1 polymer ?
#
loop_
_entity_poly.entity_id
_entity_poly.type
_entity_poly.pdbx_seq_one_letter_code
_entity_poly.pdbx_strand_id
1 'polypeptide(L)'
;MDVTYLKIDGRWNYLYRAIDKSGKLIDVYLSDVRDEQAAKKFFCNCKETTGITPDQITTDKEKAFPAAIANSLGKKVKHRTSKYKNNIMEQNHCGIKSPYGAMKCFKDIWCAMFFCTAFEEAREFFALRNYTTAQSRGGFVSKFQGFINIFAKIA
;
A
#
# COMPACT_ATOMS: atom_id res chain seq x y z
N MET A 1 -4.26 -4.86 -5.66
CA MET A 1 -4.51 -4.79 -4.22
C MET A 1 -4.04 -6.07 -3.56
N ASP A 2 -3.52 -5.97 -2.35
CA ASP A 2 -2.94 -7.11 -1.61
C ASP A 2 -2.98 -6.86 -0.09
N VAL A 3 -2.80 -7.93 0.72
CA VAL A 3 -2.78 -7.88 2.18
C VAL A 3 -1.47 -8.45 2.71
N THR A 4 -0.77 -7.65 3.49
CA THR A 4 0.47 -8.04 4.18
C THR A 4 0.20 -8.30 5.65
N TYR A 5 0.76 -9.37 6.19
CA TYR A 5 0.64 -9.74 7.60
C TYR A 5 1.72 -9.03 8.41
N LEU A 6 1.32 -8.34 9.47
CA LEU A 6 2.21 -7.71 10.45
C LEU A 6 1.88 -8.21 11.86
N LYS A 7 2.89 -8.43 12.68
CA LYS A 7 2.70 -8.81 14.09
C LYS A 7 2.85 -7.57 14.95
N ILE A 8 1.79 -7.21 15.69
CA ILE A 8 1.75 -6.05 16.58
C ILE A 8 1.38 -6.54 17.96
N ASP A 9 2.19 -6.27 18.95
CA ASP A 9 2.02 -6.76 20.33
C ASP A 9 1.70 -8.26 20.40
N GLY A 10 2.44 -9.06 19.65
CA GLY A 10 2.24 -10.50 19.59
C GLY A 10 1.03 -10.99 18.78
N ARG A 11 0.15 -10.11 18.29
CA ARG A 11 -1.07 -10.43 17.53
C ARG A 11 -0.89 -10.15 16.05
N TRP A 12 -1.53 -10.97 15.20
CA TRP A 12 -1.52 -10.75 13.76
C TRP A 12 -2.47 -9.61 13.39
N ASN A 13 -1.97 -8.68 12.58
CA ASN A 13 -2.70 -7.59 11.96
C ASN A 13 -2.49 -7.64 10.45
N TYR A 14 -3.35 -6.99 9.70
CA TYR A 14 -3.48 -7.11 8.26
C TYR A 14 -3.39 -5.73 7.61
N LEU A 15 -2.31 -5.50 6.89
CA LEU A 15 -2.08 -4.27 6.14
C LEU A 15 -2.63 -4.44 4.72
N TYR A 16 -3.75 -3.80 4.44
CA TYR A 16 -4.34 -3.69 3.12
C TYR A 16 -3.64 -2.60 2.34
N ARG A 17 -3.34 -2.85 1.07
CA ARG A 17 -2.69 -1.89 0.17
C ARG A 17 -3.30 -1.94 -1.21
N ALA A 18 -3.54 -0.77 -1.81
CA ALA A 18 -3.91 -0.64 -3.20
C ALA A 18 -2.89 0.19 -3.96
N ILE A 19 -2.58 -0.25 -5.16
CA ILE A 19 -1.79 0.49 -6.14
C ILE A 19 -2.56 0.59 -7.45
N ASP A 20 -2.31 1.63 -8.22
CA ASP A 20 -2.83 1.77 -9.56
C ASP A 20 -2.06 0.89 -10.57
N LYS A 21 -2.45 0.95 -11.84
CA LYS A 21 -1.80 0.20 -12.92
C LYS A 21 -0.36 0.66 -13.19
N SER A 22 0.01 1.88 -12.78
CA SER A 22 1.36 2.42 -12.89
C SER A 22 2.24 2.04 -11.69
N GLY A 23 1.64 1.35 -10.69
CA GLY A 23 2.29 0.96 -9.45
C GLY A 23 2.30 2.07 -8.39
N LYS A 24 1.59 3.19 -8.60
CA LYS A 24 1.47 4.28 -7.65
C LYS A 24 0.53 3.88 -6.51
N LEU A 25 0.91 4.24 -5.28
CA LEU A 25 0.08 3.98 -4.12
C LEU A 25 -1.25 4.74 -4.22
N ILE A 26 -2.34 4.05 -3.94
CA ILE A 26 -3.68 4.62 -3.81
C ILE A 26 -3.98 4.86 -2.35
N ASP A 27 -3.89 3.80 -1.53
CA ASP A 27 -4.20 3.88 -0.11
C ASP A 27 -3.62 2.69 0.66
N VAL A 28 -3.47 2.86 1.98
CA VAL A 28 -3.11 1.83 2.95
C VAL A 28 -4.09 1.83 4.12
N TYR A 29 -4.43 0.64 4.59
CA TYR A 29 -5.31 0.46 5.75
C TYR A 29 -4.85 -0.71 6.61
N LEU A 30 -4.69 -0.48 7.90
CA LEU A 30 -4.30 -1.50 8.87
C LEU A 30 -5.53 -1.95 9.66
N SER A 31 -5.74 -3.26 9.74
CA SER A 31 -6.84 -3.87 10.50
C SER A 31 -6.30 -4.99 11.40
N ASP A 32 -6.93 -5.18 12.54
CA ASP A 32 -6.72 -6.31 13.46
C ASP A 32 -7.44 -7.58 13.00
N VAL A 33 -8.40 -7.44 12.08
CA VAL A 33 -9.16 -8.55 11.50
C VAL A 33 -8.99 -8.61 9.99
N ARG A 34 -9.13 -9.84 9.43
CA ARG A 34 -9.10 -10.10 7.99
C ARG A 34 -10.44 -10.67 7.56
N ASP A 35 -11.41 -9.81 7.43
CA ASP A 35 -12.78 -10.17 7.06
C ASP A 35 -13.35 -9.28 5.94
N GLU A 36 -14.61 -9.54 5.58
CA GLU A 36 -15.32 -8.75 4.59
C GLU A 36 -15.51 -7.30 5.03
N GLN A 37 -15.71 -7.05 6.32
CA GLN A 37 -15.94 -5.71 6.85
C GLN A 37 -14.68 -4.85 6.77
N ALA A 38 -13.52 -5.40 7.12
CA ALA A 38 -12.22 -4.73 6.97
C ALA A 38 -11.93 -4.41 5.49
N ALA A 39 -12.17 -5.38 4.60
CA ALA A 39 -12.01 -5.18 3.16
C ALA A 39 -12.97 -4.10 2.62
N LYS A 40 -14.23 -4.11 3.05
CA LYS A 40 -15.22 -3.09 2.68
C LYS A 40 -14.80 -1.70 3.12
N LYS A 41 -14.36 -1.54 4.38
CA LYS A 41 -13.86 -0.27 4.91
C LYS A 41 -12.66 0.24 4.11
N PHE A 42 -11.72 -0.64 3.78
CA PHE A 42 -10.59 -0.30 2.93
C PHE A 42 -11.02 0.20 1.55
N PHE A 43 -11.96 -0.46 0.87
CA PHE A 43 -12.44 -0.01 -0.44
C PHE A 43 -13.21 1.31 -0.37
N CYS A 44 -13.95 1.56 0.72
CA CYS A 44 -14.58 2.85 0.94
C CYS A 44 -13.53 3.96 1.09
N ASN A 45 -12.50 3.74 1.91
CA ASN A 45 -11.39 4.70 2.07
C ASN A 45 -10.71 4.99 0.72
N CYS A 46 -10.37 3.95 -0.06
CA CYS A 46 -9.78 4.14 -1.41
C CYS A 46 -10.65 5.01 -2.31
N LYS A 47 -11.98 4.82 -2.26
CA LYS A 47 -12.93 5.61 -3.04
C LYS A 47 -13.01 7.06 -2.54
N GLU A 48 -12.99 7.27 -1.22
CA GLU A 48 -12.97 8.62 -0.62
C GLU A 48 -11.69 9.37 -0.97
N THR A 49 -10.53 8.70 -0.85
CA THR A 49 -9.23 9.28 -1.16
C THR A 49 -9.09 9.68 -2.63
N THR A 50 -9.57 8.84 -3.54
CA THR A 50 -9.41 9.08 -4.98
C THR A 50 -10.57 9.83 -5.64
N GLY A 51 -11.75 9.80 -5.04
CA GLY A 51 -12.99 10.27 -5.65
C GLY A 51 -13.46 9.44 -6.86
N ILE A 52 -12.77 8.34 -7.19
CA ILE A 52 -12.96 7.56 -8.41
C ILE A 52 -13.36 6.11 -8.08
N THR A 53 -14.32 5.58 -8.82
CA THR A 53 -14.62 4.14 -8.80
C THR A 53 -13.86 3.48 -9.95
N PRO A 54 -13.00 2.48 -9.70
CA PRO A 54 -12.21 1.83 -10.74
C PRO A 54 -13.07 0.92 -11.62
N ASP A 55 -12.73 0.79 -12.89
CA ASP A 55 -13.39 -0.16 -13.81
C ASP A 55 -13.05 -1.61 -13.46
N GLN A 56 -11.83 -1.85 -12.99
CA GLN A 56 -11.33 -3.18 -12.68
C GLN A 56 -10.43 -3.18 -11.44
N ILE A 57 -10.61 -4.18 -10.58
CA ILE A 57 -9.74 -4.46 -9.45
C ILE A 57 -9.15 -5.86 -9.59
N THR A 58 -7.83 -5.95 -9.39
CA THR A 58 -7.13 -7.24 -9.30
C THR A 58 -6.73 -7.48 -7.85
N THR A 59 -7.09 -8.65 -7.32
CA THR A 59 -6.72 -9.08 -5.96
C THR A 59 -6.10 -10.48 -6.00
N ASP A 60 -5.61 -10.94 -4.84
CA ASP A 60 -5.35 -12.35 -4.62
C ASP A 60 -6.68 -13.15 -4.57
N LYS A 61 -6.59 -14.45 -4.29
CA LYS A 61 -7.76 -15.35 -4.24
C LYS A 61 -8.54 -15.29 -2.91
N GLU A 62 -8.41 -14.22 -2.13
CA GLU A 62 -9.12 -14.08 -0.86
C GLU A 62 -10.63 -14.04 -1.04
N LYS A 63 -11.35 -14.90 -0.28
CA LYS A 63 -12.81 -15.08 -0.39
C LYS A 63 -13.63 -13.87 0.03
N ALA A 64 -13.08 -13.00 0.89
CA ALA A 64 -13.75 -11.80 1.38
C ALA A 64 -13.86 -10.68 0.33
N PHE A 65 -12.97 -10.63 -0.66
CA PHE A 65 -12.90 -9.51 -1.60
C PHE A 65 -14.07 -9.40 -2.57
N PRO A 66 -14.60 -10.48 -3.19
CA PRO A 66 -15.72 -10.35 -4.13
C PRO A 66 -16.94 -9.67 -3.52
N ALA A 67 -17.33 -10.07 -2.30
CA ALA A 67 -18.46 -9.49 -1.60
C ALA A 67 -18.17 -8.04 -1.18
N ALA A 68 -16.99 -7.78 -0.62
CA ALA A 68 -16.57 -6.44 -0.22
C ALA A 68 -16.55 -5.45 -1.40
N ILE A 69 -16.03 -5.84 -2.56
CA ILE A 69 -16.00 -5.02 -3.79
C ILE A 69 -17.43 -4.71 -4.26
N ALA A 70 -18.28 -5.72 -4.37
CA ALA A 70 -19.65 -5.54 -4.82
C ALA A 70 -20.45 -4.59 -3.90
N ASN A 71 -20.23 -4.70 -2.58
CA ASN A 71 -20.92 -3.89 -1.57
C ASN A 71 -20.39 -2.45 -1.44
N SER A 72 -19.09 -2.21 -1.71
CA SER A 72 -18.47 -0.88 -1.54
C SER A 72 -18.41 -0.07 -2.83
N LEU A 73 -18.09 -0.71 -3.94
CA LEU A 73 -17.81 -0.06 -5.21
C LEU A 73 -18.88 -0.31 -6.28
N GLY A 74 -19.78 -1.25 -6.00
CA GLY A 74 -20.89 -1.61 -6.87
C GLY A 74 -20.58 -2.78 -7.82
N LYS A 75 -21.66 -3.39 -8.35
CA LYS A 75 -21.60 -4.61 -9.18
C LYS A 75 -21.00 -4.39 -10.58
N LYS A 76 -20.79 -3.14 -11.00
CA LYS A 76 -20.21 -2.82 -12.32
C LYS A 76 -18.70 -2.99 -12.36
N VAL A 77 -18.02 -2.99 -11.21
CA VAL A 77 -16.57 -3.13 -11.10
C VAL A 77 -16.15 -4.56 -11.44
N LYS A 78 -15.29 -4.72 -12.43
CA LYS A 78 -14.76 -6.03 -12.83
C LYS A 78 -13.75 -6.51 -11.77
N HIS A 79 -14.08 -7.58 -11.07
CA HIS A 79 -13.16 -8.23 -10.16
C HIS A 79 -12.36 -9.32 -10.87
N ARG A 80 -11.04 -9.23 -10.81
CA ARG A 80 -10.10 -10.22 -11.35
C ARG A 80 -9.26 -10.79 -10.23
N THR A 81 -9.23 -12.11 -10.12
CA THR A 81 -8.32 -12.83 -9.23
C THR A 81 -7.11 -13.31 -10.02
N SER A 82 -5.90 -13.01 -9.60
CA SER A 82 -4.69 -13.49 -10.26
C SER A 82 -3.56 -13.68 -9.27
N LYS A 83 -3.04 -14.91 -9.20
CA LYS A 83 -1.86 -15.25 -8.41
C LYS A 83 -0.57 -14.66 -9.03
N TYR A 84 -0.49 -14.54 -10.35
CA TYR A 84 0.74 -14.21 -11.08
C TYR A 84 0.89 -12.74 -11.48
N LYS A 85 -0.17 -11.95 -11.43
CA LYS A 85 -0.12 -10.52 -11.79
C LYS A 85 0.15 -9.61 -10.59
N ASN A 86 0.40 -10.18 -9.43
CA ASN A 86 0.80 -9.46 -8.23
C ASN A 86 2.32 -9.25 -8.12
N ASN A 87 3.13 -9.60 -9.13
CA ASN A 87 4.59 -9.47 -9.07
C ASN A 87 5.05 -8.06 -8.70
N ILE A 88 4.36 -7.01 -9.19
CA ILE A 88 4.63 -5.62 -8.82
C ILE A 88 4.31 -5.40 -7.33
N MET A 89 3.23 -6.00 -6.83
CA MET A 89 2.85 -5.94 -5.41
C MET A 89 3.82 -6.75 -4.56
N GLU A 90 4.21 -7.95 -4.97
CA GLU A 90 5.16 -8.81 -4.24
C GLU A 90 6.54 -8.15 -4.09
N GLN A 91 7.06 -7.51 -5.13
CA GLN A 91 8.29 -6.71 -5.06
C GLN A 91 8.16 -5.55 -4.06
N ASN A 92 6.99 -4.95 -4.00
CA ASN A 92 6.66 -3.88 -3.06
C ASN A 92 6.52 -4.36 -1.61
N HIS A 93 6.13 -5.62 -1.37
CA HIS A 93 6.03 -6.21 -0.02
C HIS A 93 7.38 -6.33 0.68
N CYS A 94 8.45 -6.63 -0.06
CA CYS A 94 9.79 -6.71 0.50
C CYS A 94 10.23 -5.39 1.15
N GLY A 95 9.74 -4.27 0.64
CA GLY A 95 10.04 -2.94 1.17
C GLY A 95 9.57 -2.73 2.61
N ILE A 96 8.36 -3.18 2.97
CA ILE A 96 7.84 -3.05 4.35
C ILE A 96 8.38 -4.16 5.26
N LYS A 97 8.51 -5.38 4.78
CA LYS A 97 8.96 -6.51 5.60
C LYS A 97 10.42 -6.37 6.07
N SER A 98 11.28 -5.74 5.28
CA SER A 98 12.69 -5.56 5.63
C SER A 98 12.86 -4.65 6.87
N PRO A 99 12.39 -3.39 6.91
CA PRO A 99 12.51 -2.55 8.12
C PRO A 99 11.67 -3.10 9.28
N TYR A 100 10.51 -3.71 9.03
CA TYR A 100 9.71 -4.37 10.06
C TYR A 100 10.49 -5.48 10.77
N GLY A 101 11.23 -6.32 10.05
CA GLY A 101 12.09 -7.35 10.65
C GLY A 101 13.18 -6.76 11.54
N ALA A 102 13.79 -5.65 11.14
CA ALA A 102 14.82 -4.95 11.92
C ALA A 102 14.29 -4.33 13.21
N MET A 103 13.02 -3.89 13.23
CA MET A 103 12.38 -3.26 14.41
C MET A 103 11.84 -4.23 15.45
N LYS A 104 12.00 -5.54 15.27
CA LYS A 104 11.57 -6.60 16.21
C LYS A 104 10.08 -6.59 16.58
N CYS A 105 9.21 -6.08 15.70
CA CYS A 105 7.76 -5.87 15.79
C CYS A 105 7.30 -4.56 16.45
N PHE A 106 6.08 -4.17 16.11
CA PHE A 106 5.42 -3.02 16.74
C PHE A 106 4.75 -3.43 18.04
N LYS A 107 4.75 -2.52 19.01
CA LYS A 107 4.06 -2.69 20.29
C LYS A 107 2.67 -2.07 20.31
N ASP A 108 2.40 -1.15 19.39
CA ASP A 108 1.15 -0.40 19.32
C ASP A 108 0.67 -0.29 17.87
N ILE A 109 -0.67 -0.36 17.69
CA ILE A 109 -1.30 -0.34 16.37
C ILE A 109 -1.20 1.04 15.70
N TRP A 110 -1.25 2.12 16.48
CA TRP A 110 -1.12 3.48 15.96
C TRP A 110 0.28 3.76 15.45
N CYS A 111 1.30 3.34 16.21
CA CYS A 111 2.70 3.41 15.78
C CYS A 111 2.93 2.59 14.50
N ALA A 112 2.34 1.40 14.42
CA ALA A 112 2.43 0.56 13.23
C ALA A 112 1.76 1.20 12.01
N MET A 113 0.56 1.74 12.18
CA MET A 113 -0.18 2.43 11.12
C MET A 113 0.58 3.67 10.63
N PHE A 114 1.02 4.52 11.56
CA PHE A 114 1.79 5.71 11.24
C PHE A 114 3.08 5.39 10.48
N PHE A 115 3.82 4.38 10.95
CA PHE A 115 5.03 3.91 10.26
C PHE A 115 4.72 3.41 8.85
N CYS A 116 3.71 2.54 8.69
CA CYS A 116 3.37 1.99 7.38
C CYS A 116 2.95 3.09 6.40
N THR A 117 2.16 4.06 6.84
CA THR A 117 1.74 5.20 6.02
C THR A 117 2.94 6.05 5.62
N ALA A 118 3.74 6.49 6.59
CA ALA A 118 4.92 7.33 6.33
C ALA A 118 5.97 6.61 5.45
N PHE A 119 6.17 5.30 5.67
CA PHE A 119 7.07 4.49 4.85
C PHE A 119 6.60 4.40 3.40
N GLU A 120 5.31 4.18 3.16
CA GLU A 120 4.76 4.12 1.82
C GLU A 120 4.79 5.48 1.12
N GLU A 121 4.52 6.57 1.81
CA GLU A 121 4.63 7.93 1.28
C GLU A 121 6.07 8.26 0.91
N ALA A 122 7.03 7.98 1.81
CA ALA A 122 8.45 8.18 1.52
C ALA A 122 8.90 7.35 0.32
N ARG A 123 8.50 6.08 0.27
CA ARG A 123 8.80 5.19 -0.87
C ARG A 123 8.21 5.71 -2.16
N GLU A 124 6.98 6.21 -2.14
CA GLU A 124 6.33 6.80 -3.31
C GLU A 124 7.07 8.06 -3.77
N PHE A 125 7.47 8.92 -2.84
CA PHE A 125 8.24 10.12 -3.13
C PHE A 125 9.57 9.81 -3.81
N PHE A 126 10.29 8.77 -3.36
CA PHE A 126 11.57 8.35 -3.92
C PHE A 126 11.44 7.37 -5.10
N ALA A 127 10.26 6.90 -5.43
CA ALA A 127 10.06 5.98 -6.55
C ALA A 127 10.44 6.63 -7.89
N LEU A 128 11.41 6.02 -8.57
CA LEU A 128 11.87 6.42 -9.91
C LEU A 128 11.29 5.45 -10.92
N ARG A 129 10.09 5.74 -11.38
CA ARG A 129 9.38 4.91 -12.34
C ARG A 129 9.66 5.36 -13.76
N ASN A 130 9.80 4.40 -14.68
CA ASN A 130 10.00 4.66 -16.12
C ASN A 130 11.32 5.36 -16.51
N TYR A 131 12.37 5.23 -15.72
CA TYR A 131 13.69 5.78 -16.02
C TYR A 131 14.69 4.68 -16.39
N THR A 132 15.63 5.00 -17.27
CA THR A 132 16.83 4.19 -17.48
C THR A 132 17.71 4.18 -16.23
N THR A 133 18.63 3.24 -16.10
CA THR A 133 19.50 3.14 -14.91
C THR A 133 20.27 4.44 -14.64
N ALA A 134 20.75 5.12 -15.68
CA ALA A 134 21.47 6.40 -15.56
C ALA A 134 20.53 7.53 -15.10
N GLN A 135 19.33 7.62 -15.70
CA GLN A 135 18.29 8.57 -15.31
C GLN A 135 17.78 8.32 -13.89
N SER A 136 17.69 7.04 -13.47
CA SER A 136 17.29 6.68 -12.13
C SER A 136 18.24 7.22 -11.06
N ARG A 137 19.58 7.13 -11.29
CA ARG A 137 20.56 7.68 -10.35
C ARG A 137 20.46 9.20 -10.24
N GLY A 138 20.39 9.91 -11.35
CA GLY A 138 20.24 11.37 -11.37
C GLY A 138 18.92 11.83 -10.74
N GLY A 139 17.82 11.13 -11.04
CA GLY A 139 16.52 11.41 -10.50
C GLY A 139 16.42 11.16 -8.98
N PHE A 140 17.10 10.12 -8.47
CA PHE A 140 17.18 9.87 -7.03
C PHE A 140 17.94 10.99 -6.30
N VAL A 141 19.09 11.38 -6.80
CA VAL A 141 19.89 12.47 -6.21
C VAL A 141 19.11 13.78 -6.18
N SER A 142 18.39 14.12 -7.27
CA SER A 142 17.56 15.32 -7.33
C SER A 142 16.42 15.29 -6.32
N LYS A 143 15.71 14.17 -6.18
CA LYS A 143 14.63 14.01 -5.19
C LYS A 143 15.16 14.06 -3.76
N PHE A 144 16.30 13.42 -3.50
CA PHE A 144 16.94 13.44 -2.19
C PHE A 144 17.37 14.87 -1.80
N GLN A 145 17.95 15.62 -2.76
CA GLN A 145 18.29 17.02 -2.52
C GLN A 145 17.05 17.88 -2.26
N GLY A 146 15.97 17.65 -3.00
CA GLY A 146 14.68 18.30 -2.75
C GLY A 146 14.15 18.03 -1.36
N PHE A 147 14.24 16.78 -0.89
CA PHE A 147 13.85 16.38 0.46
C PHE A 147 14.67 17.10 1.54
N ILE A 148 16.00 17.11 1.41
CA ILE A 148 16.90 17.85 2.33
C ILE A 148 16.55 19.33 2.36
N ASN A 149 16.28 19.95 1.22
CA ASN A 149 15.94 21.36 1.13
C ASN A 149 14.61 21.70 1.81
N ILE A 150 13.63 20.78 1.80
CA ILE A 150 12.37 20.94 2.53
C ILE A 150 12.64 20.91 4.04
N PHE A 151 13.40 19.95 4.53
CA PHE A 151 13.74 19.87 5.95
C PHE A 151 14.56 21.06 6.44
N ALA A 152 15.51 21.53 5.66
CA ALA A 152 16.30 22.74 6.00
C ALA A 152 15.47 24.02 6.10
N LYS A 153 14.25 24.06 5.53
CA LYS A 153 13.34 25.20 5.65
C LYS A 153 12.42 25.11 6.89
N ILE A 154 12.31 23.94 7.50
CA ILE A 154 11.44 23.67 8.66
C ILE A 154 12.23 23.75 9.97
N ALA A 155 13.54 23.56 9.91
CA ALA A 155 14.48 23.67 11.03
C ALA A 155 14.91 25.14 11.23
#